data_b4af84b7b411545a7e6ed35243573d65
#
_entry.id   b4af84b7b411545a7e6ed35243573d65
#
_cell.length_a   1.000
_cell.length_b   1.000
_cell.length_c   1.000
_cell.angle_alpha   90.00
_cell.angle_beta   90.00
_cell.angle_gamma   90.00
#
_symmetry.space_group_name_H-M   'P 1'
#
loop_
_entity.id
_entity.type
_entity.pdbx_description
1 polymer ?
#
loop_
_entity_poly.entity_id
_entity_poly.type
_entity_poly.pdbx_seq_one_letter_code
_entity_poly.pdbx_strand_id
1 'polypeptide(L)'
;MRKYIVSSVSAAALFALMAFAPAQKKGDAAKGKEVFDQCAVCHNVDNDEKKIGPSLKGLFKRDRLKNGKKVTDDNVKAMINTGGNGMPSYADMLSDTERDDVIAYLHTI
;
A
#
# COMPACT_ATOMS: atom_id res chain seq x y z
N MET A 1 -3.64 72.09 -20.53
CA MET A 1 -3.92 70.76 -21.13
C MET A 1 -3.44 69.67 -20.18
N ARG A 2 -4.34 68.96 -19.65
CA ARG A 2 -4.04 67.94 -18.65
C ARG A 2 -3.79 66.60 -19.33
N LYS A 3 -2.59 66.10 -19.10
CA LYS A 3 -2.24 64.74 -19.52
C LYS A 3 -2.68 63.76 -18.43
N TYR A 4 -3.60 62.89 -18.77
CA TYR A 4 -4.04 61.84 -17.89
C TYR A 4 -3.08 60.66 -18.00
N ILE A 5 -2.42 60.38 -16.87
CA ILE A 5 -1.59 59.20 -16.74
C ILE A 5 -2.54 58.05 -16.41
N VAL A 6 -2.68 57.15 -17.32
CA VAL A 6 -3.41 55.90 -17.08
C VAL A 6 -2.49 54.96 -16.34
N SER A 7 -2.77 54.76 -15.06
CA SER A 7 -2.09 53.75 -14.27
C SER A 7 -2.56 52.38 -14.65
N SER A 8 -1.70 51.63 -15.25
CA SER A 8 -1.94 50.22 -15.54
C SER A 8 -1.94 49.45 -14.23
N VAL A 9 -3.09 48.98 -13.84
CA VAL A 9 -3.19 48.00 -12.75
C VAL A 9 -2.76 46.65 -13.28
N SER A 10 -1.54 46.27 -12.93
CA SER A 10 -1.08 44.92 -13.17
C SER A 10 -1.84 43.96 -12.25
N ALA A 11 -2.77 43.23 -12.79
CA ALA A 11 -3.36 42.12 -12.10
C ALA A 11 -2.31 41.03 -11.93
N ALA A 12 -1.76 40.91 -10.74
CA ALA A 12 -0.95 39.78 -10.37
C ALA A 12 -1.84 38.54 -10.34
N ALA A 13 -1.69 37.71 -11.37
CA ALA A 13 -2.32 36.39 -11.36
C ALA A 13 -1.65 35.55 -10.30
N LEU A 14 -2.33 35.36 -9.18
CA LEU A 14 -1.98 34.39 -8.17
C LEU A 14 -2.23 33.01 -8.76
N PHE A 15 -1.19 32.40 -9.33
CA PHE A 15 -1.19 30.97 -9.59
C PHE A 15 -1.12 30.26 -8.25
N ALA A 16 -2.27 29.79 -7.78
CA ALA A 16 -2.30 28.82 -6.70
C ALA A 16 -1.65 27.54 -7.25
N LEU A 17 -0.40 27.31 -6.89
CA LEU A 17 0.26 26.05 -7.04
C LEU A 17 -0.50 25.06 -6.14
N MET A 18 -1.46 24.34 -6.73
CA MET A 18 -1.98 23.14 -6.11
C MET A 18 -0.83 22.13 -6.10
N ALA A 19 -0.14 22.03 -4.98
CA ALA A 19 0.77 20.95 -4.74
C ALA A 19 -0.08 19.68 -4.69
N PHE A 20 -0.08 18.91 -5.77
CA PHE A 20 -0.50 17.52 -5.72
C PHE A 20 0.49 16.81 -4.81
N ALA A 21 0.12 16.63 -3.54
CA ALA A 21 0.81 15.66 -2.71
C ALA A 21 0.66 14.30 -3.40
N PRO A 22 1.76 13.61 -3.77
CA PRO A 22 1.65 12.26 -4.28
C PRO A 22 0.87 11.45 -3.25
N ALA A 23 -0.10 10.66 -3.70
CA ALA A 23 -0.82 9.75 -2.83
C ALA A 23 0.21 8.98 -2.02
N GLN A 24 0.27 9.22 -0.71
CA GLN A 24 1.18 8.50 0.15
C GLN A 24 0.78 7.04 0.12
N LYS A 25 1.67 6.18 -0.34
CA LYS A 25 1.52 4.74 -0.17
C LYS A 25 1.35 4.50 1.32
N LYS A 26 0.28 3.85 1.72
CA LYS A 26 0.15 3.34 3.08
C LYS A 26 1.30 2.35 3.27
N GLY A 27 2.13 2.58 4.26
CA GLY A 27 3.20 1.68 4.64
C GLY A 27 4.51 1.85 3.90
N ASP A 28 5.53 1.26 4.47
CA ASP A 28 6.92 1.27 4.01
C ASP A 28 7.32 -0.17 3.63
N ALA A 29 7.62 -0.39 2.34
CA ALA A 29 7.97 -1.71 1.83
C ALA A 29 9.25 -2.29 2.45
N ALA A 30 10.24 -1.47 2.77
CA ALA A 30 11.50 -1.91 3.41
C ALA A 30 11.24 -2.43 4.83
N LYS A 31 10.44 -1.73 5.60
CA LYS A 31 9.98 -2.18 6.92
C LYS A 31 9.06 -3.39 6.81
N GLY A 32 8.20 -3.41 5.80
CA GLY A 32 7.32 -4.54 5.52
C GLY A 32 8.06 -5.83 5.22
N LYS A 33 9.22 -5.76 4.58
CA LYS A 33 10.08 -6.91 4.34
C LYS A 33 10.58 -7.52 5.67
N GLU A 34 10.90 -6.70 6.65
CA GLU A 34 11.30 -7.16 7.98
C GLU A 34 10.11 -7.80 8.71
N VAL A 35 8.94 -7.17 8.65
CA VAL A 35 7.70 -7.76 9.22
C VAL A 35 7.38 -9.09 8.56
N PHE A 36 7.63 -9.23 7.26
CA PHE A 36 7.36 -10.44 6.49
C PHE A 36 8.17 -11.66 6.95
N ASP A 37 9.27 -11.49 7.68
CA ASP A 37 10.09 -12.61 8.16
C ASP A 37 9.28 -13.65 8.90
N GLN A 38 8.30 -13.24 9.68
CA GLN A 38 7.39 -14.17 10.36
C GLN A 38 6.37 -14.84 9.43
N CYS A 39 6.08 -14.25 8.28
CA CYS A 39 5.20 -14.81 7.25
C CYS A 39 5.96 -15.81 6.36
N ALA A 40 7.25 -15.60 6.19
CA ALA A 40 8.13 -16.42 5.35
C ALA A 40 8.26 -17.86 5.84
N VAL A 41 7.92 -18.13 7.10
CA VAL A 41 7.86 -19.49 7.65
C VAL A 41 6.87 -20.36 6.86
N CYS A 42 5.75 -19.76 6.42
CA CYS A 42 4.67 -20.46 5.74
C CYS A 42 4.51 -20.07 4.28
N HIS A 43 4.98 -18.88 3.88
CA HIS A 43 4.77 -18.33 2.55
C HIS A 43 6.07 -18.14 1.79
N ASN A 44 6.08 -18.59 0.54
CA ASN A 44 7.16 -18.34 -0.40
C ASN A 44 6.85 -17.06 -1.22
N VAL A 45 7.88 -16.30 -1.57
CA VAL A 45 7.76 -15.11 -2.44
C VAL A 45 8.70 -15.16 -3.65
N ASP A 46 9.63 -16.12 -3.67
CA ASP A 46 10.66 -16.21 -4.70
C ASP A 46 10.21 -17.01 -5.92
N ASN A 47 9.25 -17.91 -5.72
CA ASN A 47 8.72 -18.77 -6.77
C ASN A 47 7.26 -19.15 -6.46
N ASP A 48 6.63 -19.91 -7.34
CA ASP A 48 5.23 -20.31 -7.20
C ASP A 48 5.00 -21.55 -6.31
N GLU A 49 6.05 -22.06 -5.68
CA GLU A 49 5.93 -23.27 -4.86
C GLU A 49 5.19 -22.98 -3.56
N LYS A 50 4.24 -23.88 -3.27
CA LYS A 50 3.54 -23.90 -2.00
C LYS A 50 4.48 -24.43 -0.91
N LYS A 51 4.47 -23.76 0.24
CA LYS A 51 4.99 -24.28 1.51
C LYS A 51 3.82 -24.75 2.38
N ILE A 52 3.81 -24.38 3.65
CA ILE A 52 2.65 -24.58 4.54
C ILE A 52 1.47 -23.76 4.01
N GLY A 53 1.71 -22.50 3.68
CA GLY A 53 0.76 -21.63 3.01
C GLY A 53 1.04 -21.49 1.51
N PRO A 54 0.12 -20.89 0.74
CA PRO A 54 0.31 -20.65 -0.68
C PRO A 54 1.46 -19.67 -0.94
N SER A 55 2.09 -19.78 -2.12
CA SER A 55 3.03 -18.76 -2.56
C SER A 55 2.35 -17.40 -2.70
N LEU A 56 3.02 -16.35 -2.27
CA LEU A 56 2.56 -14.97 -2.40
C LEU A 56 3.22 -14.22 -3.56
N LYS A 57 4.09 -14.92 -4.32
CA LYS A 57 4.73 -14.29 -5.49
C LYS A 57 3.68 -13.77 -6.46
N GLY A 58 3.81 -12.49 -6.83
CA GLY A 58 2.89 -11.83 -7.74
C GLY A 58 1.48 -11.67 -7.20
N LEU A 59 1.29 -11.64 -5.88
CA LEU A 59 -0.02 -11.59 -5.25
C LEU A 59 -0.91 -10.49 -5.82
N PHE A 60 -0.42 -9.26 -5.89
CA PHE A 60 -1.20 -8.11 -6.36
C PHE A 60 -1.41 -8.07 -7.89
N LYS A 61 -0.84 -9.02 -8.63
CA LYS A 61 -1.11 -9.24 -10.05
C LYS A 61 -2.21 -10.27 -10.29
N ARG A 62 -2.69 -10.93 -9.25
CA ARG A 62 -3.78 -11.92 -9.31
C ARG A 62 -5.12 -11.24 -9.10
N ASP A 63 -6.18 -11.85 -9.65
CA ASP A 63 -7.54 -11.31 -9.49
C ASP A 63 -8.15 -11.65 -8.13
N ARG A 64 -7.85 -12.83 -7.60
CA ARG A 64 -8.50 -13.38 -6.41
C ARG A 64 -7.52 -13.96 -5.41
N LEU A 65 -7.85 -13.78 -4.13
CA LEU A 65 -7.26 -14.50 -3.01
C LEU A 65 -7.80 -15.95 -2.99
N LYS A 66 -7.18 -16.81 -2.17
CA LYS A 66 -7.64 -18.19 -1.99
C LYS A 66 -9.04 -18.30 -1.40
N ASN A 67 -9.50 -17.28 -0.68
CA ASN A 67 -10.87 -17.18 -0.17
C ASN A 67 -11.89 -16.68 -1.21
N GLY A 68 -11.48 -16.47 -2.46
CA GLY A 68 -12.34 -16.01 -3.55
C GLY A 68 -12.57 -14.49 -3.61
N LYS A 69 -12.09 -13.74 -2.64
CA LYS A 69 -12.20 -12.28 -2.64
C LYS A 69 -11.17 -11.64 -3.57
N LYS A 70 -11.48 -10.45 -4.08
CA LYS A 70 -10.53 -9.69 -4.91
C LYS A 70 -9.25 -9.41 -4.15
N VAL A 71 -8.13 -9.35 -4.88
CA VAL A 71 -6.85 -8.91 -4.32
C VAL A 71 -6.84 -7.39 -4.26
N THR A 72 -7.11 -6.88 -3.07
CA THR A 72 -7.06 -5.46 -2.72
C THR A 72 -6.31 -5.31 -1.41
N ASP A 73 -5.80 -4.12 -1.12
CA ASP A 73 -5.14 -3.85 0.16
C ASP A 73 -6.05 -4.20 1.33
N ASP A 74 -7.31 -3.80 1.28
CA ASP A 74 -8.28 -4.05 2.34
C ASP A 74 -8.56 -5.55 2.53
N ASN A 75 -8.72 -6.29 1.46
CA ASN A 75 -8.99 -7.73 1.53
C ASN A 75 -7.77 -8.52 1.98
N VAL A 76 -6.57 -8.12 1.56
CA VAL A 76 -5.32 -8.72 2.07
C VAL A 76 -5.14 -8.41 3.55
N LYS A 77 -5.38 -7.17 3.95
CA LYS A 77 -5.34 -6.77 5.36
C LYS A 77 -6.34 -7.55 6.21
N ALA A 78 -7.55 -7.74 5.71
CA ALA A 78 -8.57 -8.56 6.38
C ALA A 78 -8.11 -10.00 6.57
N MET A 79 -7.48 -10.61 5.57
CA MET A 79 -6.93 -11.96 5.67
C MET A 79 -5.82 -12.05 6.72
N ILE A 80 -4.91 -11.09 6.75
CA ILE A 80 -3.85 -11.01 7.76
C ILE A 80 -4.45 -10.89 9.16
N ASN A 81 -5.48 -10.09 9.31
CA ASN A 81 -6.14 -9.87 10.59
C ASN A 81 -6.91 -11.09 11.09
N THR A 82 -7.62 -11.77 10.21
CA THR A 82 -8.46 -12.92 10.59
C THR A 82 -7.74 -14.24 10.57
N GLY A 83 -6.77 -14.42 9.67
CA GLY A 83 -6.16 -15.71 9.42
C GLY A 83 -7.18 -16.72 8.88
N GLY A 84 -6.95 -17.99 9.15
CA GLY A 84 -7.81 -19.11 8.77
C GLY A 84 -7.07 -20.20 8.03
N ASN A 85 -7.60 -21.42 8.03
CA ASN A 85 -7.01 -22.59 7.36
C ASN A 85 -5.54 -22.85 7.79
N GLY A 86 -5.24 -22.70 9.06
CA GLY A 86 -3.91 -22.87 9.63
C GLY A 86 -3.07 -21.59 9.69
N MET A 87 -3.48 -20.51 9.04
CA MET A 87 -2.84 -19.20 9.18
C MET A 87 -3.30 -18.53 10.48
N PRO A 88 -2.36 -18.08 11.35
CA PRO A 88 -2.71 -17.36 12.56
C PRO A 88 -3.40 -16.02 12.25
N SER A 89 -4.21 -15.53 13.20
CA SER A 89 -4.68 -14.15 13.21
C SER A 89 -3.56 -13.22 13.68
N TYR A 90 -3.31 -12.17 12.92
CA TYR A 90 -2.29 -11.16 13.25
C TYR A 90 -2.88 -9.84 13.77
N ALA A 91 -4.19 -9.80 14.02
CA ALA A 91 -4.85 -8.58 14.49
C ALA A 91 -4.22 -8.01 15.77
N ASP A 92 -3.86 -8.88 16.72
CA ASP A 92 -3.25 -8.50 17.99
C ASP A 92 -1.73 -8.62 18.00
N MET A 93 -1.15 -9.27 16.99
CA MET A 93 0.30 -9.52 16.89
C MET A 93 1.06 -8.44 16.15
N LEU A 94 0.39 -7.75 15.23
CA LEU A 94 0.95 -6.67 14.44
C LEU A 94 0.17 -5.39 14.70
N SER A 95 0.85 -4.26 14.71
CA SER A 95 0.21 -2.95 14.69
C SER A 95 -0.40 -2.67 13.32
N ASP A 96 -1.29 -1.69 13.26
CA ASP A 96 -1.88 -1.23 11.99
C ASP A 96 -0.79 -0.78 11.01
N THR A 97 0.22 -0.05 11.50
CA THR A 97 1.36 0.39 10.71
C THR A 97 2.16 -0.79 10.16
N GLU A 98 2.43 -1.80 10.97
CA GLU A 98 3.15 -3.01 10.53
C GLU A 98 2.37 -3.78 9.47
N ARG A 99 1.06 -3.87 9.60
CA ARG A 99 0.20 -4.48 8.57
C ARG A 99 0.25 -3.69 7.26
N ASP A 100 0.17 -2.38 7.32
CA ASP A 100 0.30 -1.53 6.14
C ASP A 100 1.69 -1.65 5.50
N ASP A 101 2.74 -1.76 6.31
CA ASP A 101 4.12 -1.96 5.83
C ASP A 101 4.27 -3.30 5.09
N VAL A 102 3.77 -4.39 5.65
CA VAL A 102 3.86 -5.70 4.98
C VAL A 102 3.04 -5.75 3.69
N ILE A 103 1.90 -5.07 3.64
CA ILE A 103 1.11 -4.96 2.41
C ILE A 103 1.90 -4.17 1.35
N ALA A 104 2.56 -3.07 1.73
CA ALA A 104 3.44 -2.33 0.83
C ALA A 104 4.57 -3.22 0.26
N TYR A 105 5.15 -4.07 1.09
CA TYR A 105 6.14 -5.06 0.63
C TYR A 105 5.52 -6.07 -0.35
N LEU A 106 4.32 -6.57 -0.08
CA LEU A 106 3.64 -7.53 -0.95
C LEU A 106 3.34 -6.97 -2.35
N HIS A 107 3.22 -5.67 -2.49
CA HIS A 107 3.11 -5.04 -3.81
C HIS A 107 4.39 -5.15 -4.64
N THR A 108 5.53 -5.44 -4.02
CA THR A 108 6.84 -5.49 -4.69
C THR A 108 7.24 -6.87 -5.20
N ILE A 109 6.48 -7.89 -4.87
CA ILE A 109 6.83 -9.30 -5.18
C ILE A 109 6.02 -9.86 -6.32
#